data_1eb708cf00f126cdc12177db90d2010a
#
_entry.id   1eb708cf00f126cdc12177db90d2010a
#
_cell.length_a   1.000
_cell.length_b   1.000
_cell.length_c   1.000
_cell.angle_alpha   90.00
_cell.angle_beta   90.00
_cell.angle_gamma   90.00
#
_symmetry.space_group_name_H-M   'P 1'
#
loop_
_entity.id
_entity.type
_entity.pdbx_description
1 polymer ?
#
loop_
_entity_poly.entity_id
_entity_poly.type
_entity_poly.pdbx_seq_one_letter_code
_entity_poly.pdbx_strand_id
1 'polypeptide(L)'
;GVISGQYDIAINNYGYTDERAESYYFSFPYKTSFNEYIQRADDEPLTSLEDLADRGYKIELTAGSLTANALETWNEENPDHQIEIMYDNTNFQVRYQHIVDGTTDVAIDDGPLIDNLLPSFGLEGQLVANTIDEETEDFLFPQNNTYFLFGKNEKGAALREDVNKVLKEMKEDGTLAQITEKYLGKDTSPDEKYFEETIN
;
A
#
# COMPACT_ATOMS: atom_id res chain seq x y z
N GLY A 1 21.79 -0.42 8.92
CA GLY A 1 22.73 -0.65 7.82
C GLY A 1 23.02 0.62 7.03
N VAL A 2 22.01 1.32 6.51
CA VAL A 2 22.22 2.54 5.68
C VAL A 2 22.78 3.71 6.52
N ILE A 3 22.23 3.97 7.70
CA ILE A 3 22.70 5.04 8.59
C ILE A 3 24.17 4.79 9.01
N SER A 4 24.53 3.54 9.24
CA SER A 4 25.91 3.18 9.63
C SER A 4 26.89 3.14 8.44
N GLY A 5 26.41 3.33 7.22
CA GLY A 5 27.24 3.24 6.00
C GLY A 5 27.63 1.83 5.60
N GLN A 6 27.04 0.79 6.19
CA GLN A 6 27.25 -0.60 5.80
C GLN A 6 26.59 -0.91 4.46
N TYR A 7 25.46 -0.27 4.19
CA TYR A 7 24.75 -0.31 2.91
C TYR A 7 24.58 1.10 2.37
N ASP A 8 24.58 1.26 1.08
CA ASP A 8 24.47 2.56 0.42
C ASP A 8 23.01 3.01 0.22
N ILE A 9 22.11 2.02 0.09
CA ILE A 9 20.69 2.23 -0.24
C ILE A 9 19.84 1.16 0.47
N ALA A 10 18.64 1.55 0.88
CA ALA A 10 17.59 0.61 1.28
C ALA A 10 16.48 0.60 0.23
N ILE A 11 16.11 -0.61 -0.19
CA ILE A 11 15.11 -0.87 -1.24
C ILE A 11 14.05 -1.79 -0.65
N ASN A 12 12.84 -1.29 -0.50
CA ASN A 12 11.63 -2.00 -0.09
C ASN A 12 10.43 -1.05 -0.27
N ASN A 13 9.21 -1.45 0.05
CA ASN A 13 8.02 -0.59 0.05
C ASN A 13 8.08 0.47 1.18
N TYR A 14 9.07 1.37 1.09
CA TYR A 14 9.19 2.47 2.05
C TYR A 14 8.34 3.65 1.61
N GLY A 15 7.23 3.89 2.30
CA GLY A 15 6.49 5.14 2.21
C GLY A 15 7.20 6.27 2.96
N TYR A 16 6.83 7.50 2.64
CA TYR A 16 7.28 8.68 3.37
C TYR A 16 6.69 8.71 4.79
N THR A 17 7.51 9.09 5.76
CA THR A 17 7.08 9.54 7.08
C THR A 17 8.05 10.62 7.57
N ASP A 18 7.58 11.56 8.37
CA ASP A 18 8.41 12.62 8.97
C ASP A 18 9.56 12.02 9.78
N GLU A 19 9.33 10.97 10.55
CA GLU A 19 10.34 10.25 11.32
C GLU A 19 11.46 9.69 10.41
N ARG A 20 11.08 9.09 9.28
CA ARG A 20 12.08 8.60 8.31
C ARG A 20 12.84 9.74 7.65
N ALA A 21 12.14 10.86 7.38
CA ALA A 21 12.75 12.04 6.77
C ALA A 21 13.78 12.72 7.67
N GLU A 22 13.76 12.50 8.98
CA GLU A 22 14.83 12.94 9.89
C GLU A 22 16.14 12.18 9.66
N SER A 23 16.07 10.89 9.30
CA SER A 23 17.22 9.99 9.26
C SER A 23 17.70 9.63 7.84
N TYR A 24 16.86 9.82 6.82
CA TYR A 24 17.14 9.39 5.44
C TYR A 24 16.81 10.48 4.42
N TYR A 25 17.53 10.44 3.29
CA TYR A 25 17.08 11.07 2.06
C TYR A 25 16.21 10.09 1.28
N PHE A 26 15.16 10.61 0.64
CA PHE A 26 14.26 9.86 -0.24
C PHE A 26 14.63 10.12 -1.70
N SER A 27 14.56 9.07 -2.53
CA SER A 27 14.59 9.24 -3.99
C SER A 27 13.32 9.95 -4.50
N PHE A 28 13.24 10.18 -5.81
CA PHE A 28 11.94 10.21 -6.47
C PHE A 28 11.23 8.87 -6.25
N PRO A 29 9.89 8.82 -6.25
CA PRO A 29 9.19 7.56 -6.09
C PRO A 29 9.43 6.67 -7.31
N TYR A 30 9.55 5.37 -7.06
CA TYR A 30 9.71 4.41 -8.17
C TYR A 30 8.43 3.63 -8.46
N LYS A 31 7.45 3.68 -7.56
CA LYS A 31 6.17 2.99 -7.67
C LYS A 31 5.14 3.70 -6.79
N THR A 32 3.90 3.75 -7.25
CA THR A 32 2.73 3.99 -6.40
C THR A 32 2.15 2.64 -5.99
N SER A 33 1.96 2.40 -4.70
CA SER A 33 1.25 1.22 -4.19
C SER A 33 -0.24 1.36 -4.47
N PHE A 34 -0.92 0.25 -4.59
CA PHE A 34 -2.38 0.18 -4.61
C PHE A 34 -2.84 -0.94 -3.69
N ASN A 35 -4.00 -0.75 -3.11
CA ASN A 35 -4.61 -1.73 -2.23
C ASN A 35 -5.87 -2.29 -2.88
N GLU A 36 -6.30 -3.44 -2.41
CA GLU A 36 -7.49 -4.12 -2.88
C GLU A 36 -8.28 -4.67 -1.69
N TYR A 37 -9.59 -4.72 -1.85
CA TYR A 37 -10.43 -5.49 -0.95
C TYR A 37 -10.30 -6.97 -1.25
N ILE A 38 -10.13 -7.79 -0.21
CA ILE A 38 -10.20 -9.25 -0.30
C ILE A 38 -11.50 -9.67 0.35
N GLN A 39 -12.36 -10.36 -0.38
CA GLN A 39 -13.67 -10.84 0.07
C GLN A 39 -13.96 -12.24 -0.45
N ARG A 40 -15.04 -12.87 0.02
CA ARG A 40 -15.50 -14.15 -0.52
C ARG A 40 -15.87 -14.00 -2.00
N ALA A 41 -15.52 -15.03 -2.79
CA ALA A 41 -15.73 -15.02 -4.25
C ALA A 41 -17.22 -14.98 -4.66
N ASP A 42 -18.12 -15.44 -3.78
CA ASP A 42 -19.56 -15.48 -4.04
C ASP A 42 -20.28 -14.17 -3.64
N ASP A 43 -19.58 -13.23 -2.97
CA ASP A 43 -20.14 -11.94 -2.58
C ASP A 43 -20.07 -10.95 -3.75
N GLU A 44 -21.05 -10.05 -3.85
CA GLU A 44 -20.99 -8.93 -4.79
C GLU A 44 -19.73 -8.09 -4.56
N PRO A 45 -19.04 -7.63 -5.60
CA PRO A 45 -17.80 -6.87 -5.47
C PRO A 45 -17.95 -5.64 -4.56
N LEU A 46 -17.02 -5.49 -3.63
CA LEU A 46 -16.90 -4.33 -2.75
C LEU A 46 -15.94 -3.33 -3.40
N THR A 47 -16.28 -2.04 -3.37
CA THR A 47 -15.46 -1.01 -4.01
C THR A 47 -15.19 0.22 -3.14
N SER A 48 -16.04 0.54 -2.15
CA SER A 48 -15.94 1.75 -1.33
C SER A 48 -16.12 1.47 0.17
N LEU A 49 -15.80 2.45 1.02
CA LEU A 49 -16.06 2.38 2.47
C LEU A 49 -17.55 2.46 2.78
N GLU A 50 -18.31 3.26 2.03
CA GLU A 50 -19.76 3.35 2.16
C GLU A 50 -20.40 1.98 1.91
N ASP A 51 -19.97 1.28 0.84
CA ASP A 51 -20.49 -0.05 0.50
C ASP A 51 -20.13 -1.08 1.60
N LEU A 52 -18.94 -0.97 2.18
CA LEU A 52 -18.51 -1.80 3.30
C LEU A 52 -19.39 -1.59 4.54
N ALA A 53 -19.68 -0.32 4.88
CA ALA A 53 -20.55 0.05 5.99
C ALA A 53 -22.01 -0.34 5.73
N ASP A 54 -22.53 -0.07 4.53
CA ASP A 54 -23.92 -0.41 4.14
C ASP A 54 -24.22 -1.90 4.26
N ARG A 55 -23.23 -2.75 3.94
CA ARG A 55 -23.36 -4.21 4.11
C ARG A 55 -23.21 -4.67 5.55
N GLY A 56 -22.76 -3.80 6.46
CA GLY A 56 -22.43 -4.16 7.84
C GLY A 56 -21.27 -5.16 7.90
N TYR A 57 -20.34 -5.05 6.98
CA TYR A 57 -19.18 -5.93 6.90
C TYR A 57 -18.16 -5.64 8.00
N LYS A 58 -17.55 -6.71 8.49
CA LYS A 58 -16.54 -6.68 9.54
C LYS A 58 -15.14 -6.86 8.92
N ILE A 59 -14.21 -5.98 9.31
CA ILE A 59 -12.81 -6.05 8.93
C ILE A 59 -11.91 -6.34 10.13
N GLU A 60 -10.91 -7.24 9.94
CA GLU A 60 -9.87 -7.49 10.94
C GLU A 60 -8.64 -6.61 10.67
N LEU A 61 -8.22 -5.87 11.69
CA LEU A 61 -7.07 -4.96 11.62
C LEU A 61 -6.16 -5.09 12.84
N THR A 62 -4.89 -4.80 12.66
CA THR A 62 -3.96 -4.60 13.77
C THR A 62 -4.17 -3.23 14.38
N ALA A 63 -4.40 -3.15 15.68
CA ALA A 63 -4.59 -1.89 16.39
C ALA A 63 -3.41 -0.93 16.17
N GLY A 64 -3.70 0.34 15.86
CA GLY A 64 -2.70 1.36 15.58
C GLY A 64 -2.02 1.24 14.20
N SER A 65 -2.47 0.34 13.32
CA SER A 65 -2.06 0.35 11.91
C SER A 65 -2.61 1.59 11.20
N LEU A 66 -2.00 1.98 10.06
CA LEU A 66 -2.49 3.12 9.26
C LEU A 66 -3.94 2.93 8.85
N THR A 67 -4.28 1.74 8.36
CA THR A 67 -5.67 1.40 7.96
C THR A 67 -6.63 1.45 9.14
N ALA A 68 -6.22 0.94 10.33
CA ALA A 68 -7.06 1.01 11.53
C ALA A 68 -7.35 2.48 11.93
N ASN A 69 -6.31 3.31 12.00
CA ASN A 69 -6.47 4.73 12.34
C ASN A 69 -7.35 5.47 11.31
N ALA A 70 -7.21 5.18 10.02
CA ALA A 70 -8.03 5.77 8.98
C ALA A 70 -9.51 5.35 9.12
N LEU A 71 -9.79 4.06 9.33
CA LEU A 71 -11.17 3.59 9.54
C LEU A 71 -11.79 4.07 10.85
N GLU A 72 -11.00 4.24 11.91
CA GLU A 72 -11.47 4.89 13.15
C GLU A 72 -11.87 6.34 12.86
N THR A 73 -11.06 7.08 12.09
CA THR A 73 -11.42 8.46 11.68
C THR A 73 -12.69 8.47 10.83
N TRP A 74 -12.80 7.55 9.86
CA TRP A 74 -14.01 7.44 9.05
C TRP A 74 -15.25 7.16 9.90
N ASN A 75 -15.14 6.26 10.90
CA ASN A 75 -16.24 5.95 11.84
C ASN A 75 -16.62 7.13 12.74
N GLU A 76 -15.64 7.97 13.15
CA GLU A 76 -15.91 9.19 13.90
C GLU A 76 -16.68 10.23 13.07
N GLU A 77 -16.36 10.33 11.79
CA GLU A 77 -17.01 11.24 10.84
C GLU A 77 -18.37 10.72 10.37
N ASN A 78 -18.62 9.40 10.45
CA ASN A 78 -19.83 8.73 10.01
C ASN A 78 -20.53 7.94 11.15
N PRO A 79 -20.98 8.58 12.23
CA PRO A 79 -21.46 7.89 13.45
C PRO A 79 -22.70 7.02 13.25
N ASP A 80 -23.52 7.33 12.25
CA ASP A 80 -24.73 6.56 11.91
C ASP A 80 -24.48 5.44 10.88
N HIS A 81 -23.21 5.29 10.40
CA HIS A 81 -22.85 4.44 9.29
C HIS A 81 -21.44 3.83 9.48
N GLN A 82 -21.23 3.20 10.64
CA GLN A 82 -19.91 2.75 11.06
C GLN A 82 -19.54 1.39 10.47
N ILE A 83 -18.25 1.22 10.20
CA ILE A 83 -17.62 -0.04 9.83
C ILE A 83 -17.26 -0.82 11.10
N GLU A 84 -17.62 -2.10 11.19
CA GLU A 84 -17.25 -2.96 12.32
C GLU A 84 -15.79 -3.39 12.23
N ILE A 85 -14.96 -3.00 13.18
CA ILE A 85 -13.53 -3.33 13.25
C ILE A 85 -13.29 -4.38 14.32
N MET A 86 -12.71 -5.52 13.93
CA MET A 86 -12.19 -6.52 14.85
C MET A 86 -10.68 -6.31 14.98
N TYR A 87 -10.19 -6.10 16.20
CA TYR A 87 -8.76 -5.93 16.45
C TYR A 87 -8.10 -7.26 16.80
N ASP A 88 -7.18 -7.70 15.96
CA ASP A 88 -6.35 -8.86 16.20
C ASP A 88 -4.96 -8.64 15.55
N ASN A 89 -4.00 -9.47 15.89
CA ASN A 89 -2.65 -9.43 15.35
C ASN A 89 -2.30 -10.78 14.72
N THR A 90 -3.20 -11.28 13.88
CA THR A 90 -3.02 -12.53 13.15
C THR A 90 -2.10 -12.35 11.94
N ASN A 91 -1.56 -13.44 11.43
CA ASN A 91 -0.87 -13.44 10.15
C ASN A 91 -1.89 -13.46 8.99
N PHE A 92 -1.42 -13.17 7.76
CA PHE A 92 -2.26 -13.13 6.56
C PHE A 92 -3.09 -14.41 6.35
N GLN A 93 -2.50 -15.58 6.55
CA GLN A 93 -3.20 -16.84 6.33
C GLN A 93 -4.40 -17.02 7.27
N VAL A 94 -4.24 -16.69 8.55
CA VAL A 94 -5.32 -16.76 9.54
C VAL A 94 -6.38 -15.71 9.22
N ARG A 95 -5.98 -14.46 8.92
CA ARG A 95 -6.90 -13.38 8.58
C ARG A 95 -7.75 -13.72 7.35
N TYR A 96 -7.14 -14.27 6.31
CA TYR A 96 -7.89 -14.69 5.11
C TYR A 96 -8.80 -15.90 5.39
N GLN A 97 -8.38 -16.81 6.27
CA GLN A 97 -9.25 -17.90 6.70
C GLN A 97 -10.47 -17.39 7.47
N HIS A 98 -10.34 -16.31 8.26
CA HIS A 98 -11.47 -15.67 8.94
C HIS A 98 -12.51 -15.14 7.95
N ILE A 99 -12.10 -14.69 6.77
CA ILE A 99 -13.03 -14.28 5.71
C ILE A 99 -13.76 -15.52 5.14
N VAL A 100 -13.04 -16.60 4.88
CA VAL A 100 -13.60 -17.85 4.34
C VAL A 100 -14.65 -18.44 5.29
N ASP A 101 -14.38 -18.44 6.60
CA ASP A 101 -15.27 -19.03 7.59
C ASP A 101 -16.34 -18.05 8.15
N GLY A 102 -16.33 -16.79 7.70
CA GLY A 102 -17.32 -15.78 8.07
C GLY A 102 -17.10 -15.15 9.45
N THR A 103 -15.92 -15.29 10.04
CA THR A 103 -15.55 -14.58 11.28
C THR A 103 -15.42 -13.08 11.00
N THR A 104 -14.86 -12.74 9.83
CA THR A 104 -14.83 -11.40 9.21
C THR A 104 -15.31 -11.49 7.77
N ASP A 105 -15.49 -10.36 7.11
CA ASP A 105 -16.06 -10.32 5.76
C ASP A 105 -15.06 -9.85 4.72
N VAL A 106 -14.09 -9.02 5.14
CA VAL A 106 -13.18 -8.34 4.23
C VAL A 106 -11.80 -8.13 4.86
N ALA A 107 -10.78 -8.05 4.02
CA ALA A 107 -9.47 -7.48 4.35
C ALA A 107 -9.09 -6.43 3.29
N ILE A 108 -8.12 -5.57 3.63
CA ILE A 108 -7.49 -4.59 2.73
C ILE A 108 -6.00 -4.85 2.77
N ASP A 109 -5.40 -5.16 1.63
CA ASP A 109 -3.97 -5.43 1.52
C ASP A 109 -3.40 -4.92 0.18
N ASP A 110 -2.07 -4.86 0.10
CA ASP A 110 -1.32 -4.46 -1.11
C ASP A 110 -1.61 -5.46 -2.26
N GLY A 111 -2.13 -4.97 -3.38
CA GLY A 111 -2.58 -5.79 -4.50
C GLY A 111 -1.53 -6.80 -5.00
N PRO A 112 -0.27 -6.40 -5.30
CA PRO A 112 0.79 -7.33 -5.68
C PRO A 112 1.09 -8.42 -4.65
N LEU A 113 0.83 -8.18 -3.37
CA LEU A 113 1.00 -9.18 -2.32
C LEU A 113 -0.12 -10.22 -2.37
N ILE A 114 -1.35 -9.78 -2.60
CA ILE A 114 -2.54 -10.65 -2.67
C ILE A 114 -2.41 -11.69 -3.77
N ASP A 115 -1.95 -11.29 -4.96
CA ASP A 115 -1.74 -12.14 -6.13
C ASP A 115 -0.82 -13.36 -5.84
N ASN A 116 0.08 -13.21 -4.87
CA ASN A 116 0.96 -14.26 -4.41
C ASN A 116 0.39 -15.04 -3.22
N LEU A 117 -0.29 -14.36 -2.30
CA LEU A 117 -0.77 -14.99 -1.06
C LEU A 117 -1.97 -15.91 -1.27
N LEU A 118 -2.96 -15.51 -2.08
CA LEU A 118 -4.14 -16.34 -2.34
C LEU A 118 -3.76 -17.72 -2.89
N PRO A 119 -2.92 -17.85 -3.95
CA PRO A 119 -2.45 -19.14 -4.42
C PRO A 119 -1.63 -19.90 -3.38
N SER A 120 -0.73 -19.21 -2.66
CA SER A 120 0.16 -19.87 -1.70
C SER A 120 -0.57 -20.48 -0.52
N PHE A 121 -1.74 -19.92 -0.16
CA PHE A 121 -2.61 -20.44 0.90
C PHE A 121 -3.68 -21.40 0.40
N GLY A 122 -3.79 -21.61 -0.94
CA GLY A 122 -4.82 -22.47 -1.52
C GLY A 122 -6.23 -21.87 -1.42
N LEU A 123 -6.34 -20.54 -1.41
CA LEU A 123 -7.59 -19.81 -1.26
C LEU A 123 -8.15 -19.28 -2.59
N GLU A 124 -7.50 -19.62 -3.71
CA GLU A 124 -8.00 -19.29 -5.05
C GLU A 124 -9.41 -19.84 -5.27
N GLY A 125 -10.30 -19.01 -5.78
CA GLY A 125 -11.71 -19.37 -6.00
C GLY A 125 -12.59 -19.38 -4.75
N GLN A 126 -12.04 -19.22 -3.55
CA GLN A 126 -12.78 -18.97 -2.32
C GLN A 126 -12.79 -17.47 -1.98
N LEU A 127 -11.66 -16.81 -2.22
CA LEU A 127 -11.51 -15.36 -2.08
C LEU A 127 -11.16 -14.73 -3.42
N VAL A 128 -11.55 -13.47 -3.56
CA VAL A 128 -11.21 -12.61 -4.70
C VAL A 128 -10.72 -11.27 -4.22
N ALA A 129 -9.86 -10.64 -5.01
CA ALA A 129 -9.44 -9.25 -4.84
C ALA A 129 -10.32 -8.34 -5.72
N ASN A 130 -10.73 -7.19 -5.17
CA ASN A 130 -11.49 -6.17 -5.87
C ASN A 130 -10.81 -4.81 -5.71
N THR A 131 -10.77 -4.05 -6.78
CA THR A 131 -10.20 -2.72 -6.79
C THR A 131 -10.96 -1.78 -5.85
N ILE A 132 -10.25 -1.06 -5.02
CA ILE A 132 -10.75 0.04 -4.21
C ILE A 132 -10.95 1.25 -5.13
N ASP A 133 -12.02 2.03 -4.95
CA ASP A 133 -12.21 3.26 -5.68
C ASP A 133 -11.19 4.34 -5.27
N GLU A 134 -11.00 5.34 -6.13
CA GLU A 134 -9.98 6.37 -5.96
C GLU A 134 -10.20 7.20 -4.67
N GLU A 135 -11.45 7.52 -4.33
CA GLU A 135 -11.80 8.31 -3.14
C GLU A 135 -11.42 7.55 -1.85
N THR A 136 -11.77 6.27 -1.79
CA THR A 136 -11.41 5.39 -0.68
C THR A 136 -9.89 5.16 -0.59
N GLU A 137 -9.22 4.93 -1.73
CA GLU A 137 -7.77 4.73 -1.77
C GLU A 137 -7.04 5.99 -1.27
N ASP A 138 -7.43 7.17 -1.71
CA ASP A 138 -6.86 8.45 -1.27
C ASP A 138 -7.13 8.73 0.21
N PHE A 139 -8.30 8.35 0.72
CA PHE A 139 -8.64 8.51 2.13
C PHE A 139 -7.81 7.57 3.02
N LEU A 140 -7.74 6.29 2.68
CA LEU A 140 -7.03 5.28 3.47
C LEU A 140 -5.50 5.41 3.36
N PHE A 141 -5.02 5.78 2.18
CA PHE A 141 -3.60 5.75 1.82
C PHE A 141 -3.16 7.03 1.07
N PRO A 142 -3.26 8.22 1.71
CA PRO A 142 -2.99 9.50 1.05
C PRO A 142 -1.56 9.67 0.55
N GLN A 143 -0.66 8.76 0.91
CA GLN A 143 0.75 8.75 0.48
C GLN A 143 1.17 7.34 0.07
N ASN A 144 0.70 6.90 -1.09
CA ASN A 144 0.94 5.57 -1.63
C ASN A 144 2.27 5.40 -2.38
N ASN A 145 3.06 6.44 -2.52
CA ASN A 145 4.34 6.36 -3.20
C ASN A 145 5.39 5.63 -2.38
N THR A 146 6.23 4.85 -3.05
CA THR A 146 7.35 4.15 -2.45
C THR A 146 8.68 4.63 -2.99
N TYR A 147 9.68 4.65 -2.12
CA TYR A 147 10.94 5.35 -2.31
C TYR A 147 12.14 4.47 -1.98
N PHE A 148 13.27 4.73 -2.60
CA PHE A 148 14.55 4.28 -2.09
C PHE A 148 15.04 5.22 -0.99
N LEU A 149 15.71 4.67 0.02
CA LEU A 149 16.23 5.45 1.14
C LEU A 149 17.76 5.46 1.13
N PHE A 150 18.34 6.63 1.35
CA PHE A 150 19.78 6.87 1.42
C PHE A 150 20.16 7.49 2.76
N GLY A 151 21.38 7.22 3.21
CA GLY A 151 21.88 7.87 4.43
C GLY A 151 22.01 9.38 4.29
N LYS A 152 21.72 10.13 5.35
CA LYS A 152 21.88 11.60 5.39
C LYS A 152 23.35 12.00 5.56
N ASN A 153 24.13 11.81 4.49
CA ASN A 153 25.53 12.21 4.38
C ASN A 153 25.85 12.57 2.91
N GLU A 154 27.04 13.08 2.65
CA GLU A 154 27.46 13.51 1.31
C GLU A 154 27.38 12.39 0.26
N LYS A 155 27.75 11.16 0.61
CA LYS A 155 27.67 10.00 -0.28
C LYS A 155 26.23 9.65 -0.62
N GLY A 156 25.36 9.64 0.39
CA GLY A 156 23.94 9.36 0.21
C GLY A 156 23.23 10.43 -0.63
N ALA A 157 23.57 11.71 -0.42
CA ALA A 157 23.06 12.81 -1.23
C ALA A 157 23.46 12.66 -2.71
N ALA A 158 24.73 12.41 -3.00
CA ALA A 158 25.23 12.23 -4.36
C ALA A 158 24.59 11.01 -5.06
N LEU A 159 24.50 9.88 -4.36
CA LEU A 159 23.87 8.68 -4.91
C LEU A 159 22.37 8.88 -5.18
N ARG A 160 21.66 9.59 -4.30
CA ARG A 160 20.26 9.98 -4.52
C ARG A 160 20.09 10.79 -5.81
N GLU A 161 20.96 11.77 -6.05
CA GLU A 161 20.90 12.59 -7.27
C GLU A 161 21.08 11.74 -8.52
N ASP A 162 22.06 10.83 -8.53
CA ASP A 162 22.30 9.91 -9.65
C ASP A 162 21.10 8.99 -9.89
N VAL A 163 20.50 8.44 -8.82
CA VAL A 163 19.32 7.57 -8.89
C VAL A 163 18.11 8.37 -9.36
N ASN A 164 17.89 9.57 -8.85
CA ASN A 164 16.77 10.42 -9.25
C ASN A 164 16.82 10.78 -10.74
N LYS A 165 18.02 11.05 -11.26
CA LYS A 165 18.19 11.30 -12.69
C LYS A 165 17.72 10.10 -13.51
N VAL A 166 18.13 8.89 -13.14
CA VAL A 166 17.72 7.65 -13.83
C VAL A 166 16.24 7.39 -13.68
N LEU A 167 15.67 7.55 -12.47
CA LEU A 167 14.24 7.36 -12.25
C LEU A 167 13.39 8.33 -13.08
N LYS A 168 13.83 9.59 -13.22
CA LYS A 168 13.16 10.57 -14.07
C LYS A 168 13.23 10.18 -15.56
N GLU A 169 14.39 9.78 -16.05
CA GLU A 169 14.55 9.26 -17.42
C GLU A 169 13.65 8.03 -17.66
N MET A 170 13.58 7.09 -16.70
CA MET A 170 12.72 5.91 -16.77
C MET A 170 11.22 6.25 -16.74
N LYS A 171 10.82 7.34 -16.06
CA LYS A 171 9.43 7.85 -16.11
C LYS A 171 9.13 8.45 -17.48
N GLU A 172 10.01 9.31 -17.99
CA GLU A 172 9.84 10.02 -19.26
C GLU A 172 9.82 9.09 -20.48
N ASP A 173 10.61 7.99 -20.46
CA ASP A 173 10.68 7.02 -21.56
C ASP A 173 9.71 5.83 -21.42
N GLY A 174 8.91 5.81 -20.34
CA GLY A 174 7.92 4.77 -20.06
C GLY A 174 8.49 3.47 -19.49
N THR A 175 9.78 3.41 -19.15
CA THR A 175 10.41 2.20 -18.59
C THR A 175 9.80 1.82 -17.24
N LEU A 176 9.46 2.80 -16.36
CA LEU A 176 8.80 2.51 -15.09
C LEU A 176 7.44 1.85 -15.30
N ALA A 177 6.61 2.37 -16.20
CA ALA A 177 5.32 1.79 -16.55
C ALA A 177 5.47 0.34 -17.02
N GLN A 178 6.40 0.08 -17.96
CA GLN A 178 6.65 -1.27 -18.49
C GLN A 178 7.11 -2.25 -17.41
N ILE A 179 7.94 -1.81 -16.45
CA ILE A 179 8.40 -2.65 -15.35
C ILE A 179 7.23 -2.98 -14.42
N THR A 180 6.43 -1.98 -14.03
CA THR A 180 5.31 -2.20 -13.13
C THR A 180 4.22 -3.05 -13.78
N GLU A 181 3.84 -2.80 -15.03
CA GLU A 181 2.92 -3.67 -15.79
C GLU A 181 3.42 -5.12 -15.86
N LYS A 182 4.70 -5.31 -16.13
CA LYS A 182 5.27 -6.66 -16.25
C LYS A 182 5.25 -7.46 -14.93
N TYR A 183 5.54 -6.81 -13.80
CA TYR A 183 5.74 -7.50 -12.52
C TYR A 183 4.58 -7.36 -11.55
N LEU A 184 3.73 -6.34 -11.72
CA LEU A 184 2.60 -6.03 -10.84
C LEU A 184 1.24 -6.10 -11.56
N GLY A 185 1.24 -6.44 -12.87
CA GLY A 185 0.03 -6.61 -13.64
C GLY A 185 -0.64 -5.32 -14.13
N LYS A 186 -0.19 -4.15 -13.68
CA LYS A 186 -0.69 -2.83 -14.10
C LYS A 186 0.38 -1.76 -14.02
N ASP A 187 0.17 -0.65 -14.74
CA ASP A 187 1.00 0.55 -14.59
C ASP A 187 0.75 1.19 -13.21
N THR A 188 1.76 1.16 -12.37
CA THR A 188 1.82 1.83 -11.08
C THR A 188 2.96 2.85 -11.03
N SER A 189 3.41 3.33 -12.19
CA SER A 189 4.41 4.39 -12.24
C SER A 189 3.84 5.68 -11.63
N PRO A 190 4.59 6.36 -10.74
CA PRO A 190 4.09 7.57 -10.08
C PRO A 190 3.80 8.71 -11.07
N ASP A 191 2.90 9.62 -10.70
CA ASP A 191 2.59 10.80 -11.50
C ASP A 191 3.81 11.68 -11.75
N GLU A 192 3.86 12.35 -12.90
CA GLU A 192 4.96 13.24 -13.32
C GLU A 192 5.30 14.31 -12.28
N LYS A 193 4.28 14.85 -11.59
CA LYS A 193 4.44 15.87 -10.54
C LYS A 193 5.44 15.48 -9.44
N TYR A 194 5.61 14.18 -9.17
CA TYR A 194 6.52 13.68 -8.14
C TYR A 194 7.99 13.62 -8.57
N PHE A 195 8.30 13.94 -9.85
CA PHE A 195 9.65 13.98 -10.39
C PHE A 195 10.18 15.41 -10.59
N GLU A 196 9.46 16.41 -10.09
CA GLU A 196 9.88 17.82 -10.17
C GLU A 196 10.73 18.24 -8.99
N GLU A 197 10.36 17.82 -7.77
CA GLU A 197 11.08 18.15 -6.53
C GLU A 197 11.24 16.93 -5.63
N THR A 198 12.38 16.83 -4.95
CA THR A 198 12.59 15.81 -3.92
C THR A 198 11.88 16.20 -2.62
N ILE A 199 11.41 15.21 -1.88
CA ILE A 199 10.66 15.44 -0.62
C ILE A 199 11.56 16.06 0.48
N ASN A 200 12.88 15.84 0.45
CA ASN A 200 13.82 16.35 1.45
C ASN A 200 15.24 16.54 0.91
#